data_dd7aeb3f86241b829f895d7ca34dbbe1
#
_entry.id   dd7aeb3f86241b829f895d7ca34dbbe1
#
_cell.length_a   1.000
_cell.length_b   1.000
_cell.length_c   1.000
_cell.angle_alpha   90.00
_cell.angle_beta   90.00
_cell.angle_gamma   90.00
#
_symmetry.space_group_name_H-M   'P 1'
#
loop_
_entity.id
_entity.type
_entity.pdbx_description
1 polymer ?
#
loop_
_entity_poly.entity_id
_entity_poly.type
_entity_poly.pdbx_seq_one_letter_code
_entity_poly.pdbx_strand_id
1 'polypeptide(L)'
;KYRVIPSSTRNTKVYKEMSGGELCLLQHEVDSLELMIDKVLKNKICKDLIRGINVEYEKPGIKEIAGKMWKGKADIVNHDERLVVDLKTTNDIQKFSKSAWTYNYDSQAYIYNLLFGINT
;
A
#
# COMPACT_ATOMS: atom_id res chain seq x y z
N LYS A 1 -0.01 6.09 -15.60
CA LYS A 1 -0.21 7.44 -15.05
C LYS A 1 -1.70 7.72 -15.04
N TYR A 2 -2.27 8.02 -13.89
CA TYR A 2 -3.70 8.34 -13.77
C TYR A 2 -3.97 9.77 -14.24
N ARG A 3 -5.13 9.95 -14.91
CA ARG A 3 -5.65 11.28 -15.21
C ARG A 3 -6.37 11.83 -13.99
N VAL A 4 -6.24 13.12 -13.76
CA VAL A 4 -6.85 13.84 -12.65
C VAL A 4 -7.92 14.78 -13.19
N ILE A 5 -9.10 14.76 -12.58
CA ILE A 5 -10.23 15.56 -13.00
C ILE A 5 -10.68 16.49 -11.86
N PRO A 6 -10.83 17.80 -12.11
CA PRO A 6 -11.26 18.77 -11.10
C PRO A 6 -12.77 18.69 -10.89
N SER A 7 -13.24 17.64 -10.26
CA SER A 7 -14.64 17.43 -9.91
C SER A 7 -14.77 16.97 -8.48
N SER A 8 -15.87 17.30 -7.83
CA SER A 8 -16.14 16.88 -6.45
C SER A 8 -16.51 15.40 -6.33
N THR A 9 -17.15 14.86 -7.35
CA THR A 9 -17.53 13.44 -7.41
C THR A 9 -17.48 12.90 -8.84
N ARG A 10 -17.50 11.57 -8.97
CA ARG A 10 -17.56 10.88 -10.28
C ARG A 10 -18.95 10.93 -10.93
N ASN A 11 -19.96 11.44 -10.24
CA ASN A 11 -21.33 11.52 -10.75
C ASN A 11 -21.63 12.82 -11.51
N THR A 12 -20.73 13.80 -11.47
CA THR A 12 -20.91 15.07 -12.14
C THR A 12 -20.84 14.93 -13.66
N LYS A 13 -21.53 15.82 -14.37
CA LYS A 13 -21.46 15.90 -15.83
C LYS A 13 -20.02 16.16 -16.30
N VAL A 14 -19.31 17.07 -15.62
CA VAL A 14 -17.91 17.39 -15.90
C VAL A 14 -17.02 16.13 -15.84
N TYR A 15 -17.16 15.34 -14.77
CA TYR A 15 -16.37 14.09 -14.68
C TYR A 15 -16.68 13.13 -15.82
N LYS A 16 -17.96 12.90 -16.12
CA LYS A 16 -18.39 11.96 -17.17
C LYS A 16 -17.88 12.36 -18.54
N GLU A 17 -17.93 13.66 -18.85
CA GLU A 17 -17.42 14.19 -20.12
C GLU A 17 -15.90 14.11 -20.22
N MET A 18 -15.18 14.51 -19.17
CA MET A 18 -13.70 14.53 -19.16
C MET A 18 -13.07 13.15 -19.05
N SER A 19 -13.71 12.21 -18.35
CA SER A 19 -13.16 10.87 -18.17
C SER A 19 -13.27 10.00 -19.41
N GLY A 20 -14.25 10.27 -20.26
CA GLY A 20 -14.51 9.42 -21.43
C GLY A 20 -14.88 7.99 -21.08
N GLY A 21 -15.42 7.75 -19.88
CA GLY A 21 -15.74 6.41 -19.37
C GLY A 21 -14.59 5.70 -18.65
N GLU A 22 -13.40 6.29 -18.60
CA GLU A 22 -12.25 5.76 -17.86
C GLU A 22 -12.32 6.12 -16.38
N LEU A 23 -11.74 5.27 -15.52
CA LEU A 23 -11.58 5.59 -14.11
C LEU A 23 -10.43 6.60 -13.94
N CYS A 24 -10.79 7.81 -13.48
CA CYS A 24 -9.85 8.89 -13.20
C CYS A 24 -9.84 9.25 -11.72
N LEU A 25 -8.75 9.86 -11.26
CA LEU A 25 -8.66 10.41 -9.92
C LEU A 25 -9.35 11.78 -9.86
N LEU A 26 -9.95 12.07 -8.71
CA LEU A 26 -10.48 13.40 -8.42
C LEU A 26 -9.37 14.26 -7.80
N GLN A 27 -9.40 15.58 -8.01
CA GLN A 27 -8.36 16.47 -7.50
C GLN A 27 -8.19 16.37 -5.99
N HIS A 28 -9.28 16.37 -5.22
CA HIS A 28 -9.19 16.25 -3.76
C HIS A 28 -8.64 14.89 -3.27
N GLU A 29 -8.79 13.82 -4.06
CA GLU A 29 -8.16 12.52 -3.75
C GLU A 29 -6.65 12.61 -3.92
N VAL A 30 -6.18 13.28 -4.98
CA VAL A 30 -4.75 13.52 -5.22
C VAL A 30 -4.17 14.40 -4.11
N ASP A 31 -4.82 15.50 -3.76
CA ASP A 31 -4.38 16.41 -2.70
C ASP A 31 -4.23 15.66 -1.36
N SER A 32 -5.21 14.79 -1.06
CA SER A 32 -5.16 13.96 0.16
C SER A 32 -4.03 12.94 0.14
N LEU A 33 -3.79 12.30 -1.01
CA LEU A 33 -2.68 11.34 -1.19
C LEU A 33 -1.33 12.03 -1.05
N GLU A 34 -1.15 13.19 -1.67
CA GLU A 34 0.08 13.97 -1.59
C GLU A 34 0.38 14.39 -0.14
N LEU A 35 -0.65 14.81 0.61
CA LEU A 35 -0.51 15.14 2.01
C LEU A 35 -0.10 13.92 2.86
N MET A 36 -0.67 12.76 2.60
CA MET A 36 -0.30 11.52 3.30
C MET A 36 1.14 11.12 2.98
N ILE A 37 1.55 11.16 1.71
CA ILE A 37 2.91 10.86 1.27
C ILE A 37 3.90 11.80 1.94
N ASP A 38 3.63 13.10 1.94
CA ASP A 38 4.49 14.10 2.58
C ASP A 38 4.68 13.83 4.07
N LYS A 39 3.59 13.53 4.80
CA LYS A 39 3.66 13.20 6.23
C LYS A 39 4.48 11.93 6.50
N VAL A 40 4.29 10.89 5.71
CA VAL A 40 5.05 9.64 5.84
C VAL A 40 6.53 9.88 5.58
N LEU A 41 6.88 10.60 4.50
CA LEU A 41 8.27 10.87 4.14
C LEU A 41 8.99 11.86 5.05
N LYS A 42 8.26 12.72 5.76
CA LYS A 42 8.81 13.59 6.81
C LYS A 42 9.13 12.84 8.11
N ASN A 43 8.47 11.72 8.35
CA ASN A 43 8.83 10.85 9.47
C ASN A 43 10.08 10.04 9.11
N LYS A 44 11.17 10.26 9.85
CA LYS A 44 12.45 9.61 9.56
C LYS A 44 12.36 8.09 9.59
N ILE A 45 11.70 7.53 10.59
CA ILE A 45 11.54 6.07 10.72
C ILE A 45 10.76 5.50 9.53
N CYS A 46 9.61 6.09 9.21
CA CYS A 46 8.82 5.66 8.06
C CYS A 46 9.61 5.77 6.75
N LYS A 47 10.33 6.87 6.57
CA LYS A 47 11.17 7.07 5.39
C LYS A 47 12.25 6.01 5.26
N ASP A 48 12.96 5.70 6.34
CA ASP A 48 14.03 4.70 6.35
C ASP A 48 13.48 3.29 6.06
N LEU A 49 12.27 2.97 6.53
CA LEU A 49 11.61 1.68 6.25
C LEU A 49 11.21 1.51 4.78
N ILE A 50 10.78 2.59 4.12
CA ILE A 50 10.23 2.52 2.75
C ILE A 50 11.21 2.97 1.67
N ARG A 51 12.35 3.55 2.03
CA ARG A 51 13.38 4.05 1.11
C ARG A 51 14.74 3.50 1.51
N GLY A 52 15.53 3.10 0.54
CA GLY A 52 16.88 2.58 0.74
C GLY A 52 17.56 2.27 -0.57
N ILE A 53 18.77 1.75 -0.50
CA ILE A 53 19.56 1.34 -1.69
C ILE A 53 19.08 -0.03 -2.18
N ASN A 54 18.84 -0.96 -1.25
CA ASN A 54 18.40 -2.31 -1.55
C ASN A 54 16.93 -2.50 -1.18
N VAL A 55 16.06 -1.73 -1.83
CA VAL A 55 14.61 -1.78 -1.62
C VAL A 55 13.91 -2.17 -2.91
N GLU A 56 13.05 -3.18 -2.85
CA GLU A 56 12.21 -3.63 -3.95
C GLU A 56 10.75 -3.30 -3.64
N TYR A 57 10.03 -2.80 -4.63
CA TYR A 57 8.61 -2.45 -4.53
C TYR A 57 7.77 -3.44 -5.32
N GLU A 58 6.55 -3.70 -4.84
CA GLU A 58 5.60 -4.59 -5.50
C GLU A 58 6.20 -5.98 -5.81
N LYS A 59 6.99 -6.49 -4.86
CA LYS A 59 7.76 -7.73 -5.04
C LYS A 59 6.86 -8.96 -4.98
N PRO A 60 6.76 -9.75 -6.07
CA PRO A 60 6.08 -11.03 -6.01
C PRO A 60 6.95 -12.09 -5.31
N GLY A 61 6.32 -12.98 -4.57
CA GLY A 61 6.94 -14.15 -3.97
C GLY A 61 6.08 -15.39 -4.19
N ILE A 62 6.73 -16.51 -4.49
CA ILE A 62 6.08 -17.82 -4.63
C ILE A 62 6.93 -18.84 -3.87
N LYS A 63 6.30 -19.60 -2.99
CA LYS A 63 6.98 -20.63 -2.20
C LYS A 63 6.04 -21.74 -1.77
N GLU A 64 6.54 -22.93 -1.66
CA GLU A 64 5.83 -24.02 -1.01
C GLU A 64 5.87 -23.82 0.52
N ILE A 65 4.70 -23.79 1.15
CA ILE A 65 4.53 -23.71 2.60
C ILE A 65 3.51 -24.79 3.01
N ALA A 66 3.93 -25.67 3.91
CA ALA A 66 3.11 -26.78 4.39
C ALA A 66 2.51 -27.65 3.26
N GLY A 67 3.31 -27.97 2.25
CA GLY A 67 2.91 -28.84 1.12
C GLY A 67 1.99 -28.18 0.10
N LYS A 68 1.81 -26.86 0.17
CA LYS A 68 1.00 -26.09 -0.79
C LYS A 68 1.78 -24.91 -1.35
N MET A 69 1.57 -24.64 -2.63
CA MET A 69 2.14 -23.45 -3.28
C MET A 69 1.39 -22.19 -2.86
N TRP A 70 2.12 -21.28 -2.25
CA TRP A 70 1.63 -19.96 -1.87
C TRP A 70 2.24 -18.90 -2.77
N LYS A 71 1.46 -17.89 -3.07
CA LYS A 71 1.92 -16.68 -3.77
C LYS A 71 1.45 -15.43 -3.04
N GLY A 72 2.26 -14.41 -3.04
CA GLY A 72 1.93 -13.11 -2.49
C GLY A 72 2.74 -12.02 -3.20
N LYS A 73 2.36 -10.79 -2.96
CA LYS A 73 3.09 -9.63 -3.46
C LYS A 73 3.26 -8.65 -2.31
N ALA A 74 4.51 -8.44 -1.90
CA ALA A 74 4.83 -7.48 -0.86
C ALA A 74 4.85 -6.07 -1.45
N ASP A 75 4.28 -5.11 -0.74
CA ASP A 75 4.36 -3.71 -1.14
C ASP A 75 5.81 -3.24 -1.20
N ILE A 76 6.59 -3.56 -0.17
CA ILE A 76 7.99 -3.17 -0.05
C ILE A 76 8.80 -4.30 0.60
N VAL A 77 9.91 -4.66 0.00
CA VAL A 77 10.95 -5.51 0.60
C VAL A 77 12.19 -4.66 0.80
N ASN A 78 12.50 -4.34 2.04
CA ASN A 78 13.67 -3.56 2.42
C ASN A 78 14.77 -4.51 2.93
N HIS A 79 15.75 -4.78 2.06
CA HIS A 79 16.85 -5.68 2.39
C HIS A 79 17.88 -5.04 3.33
N ASP A 80 17.99 -3.70 3.31
CA ASP A 80 18.91 -2.97 4.20
C ASP A 80 18.46 -3.13 5.66
N GLU A 81 17.17 -3.02 5.92
CA GLU A 81 16.56 -3.19 7.25
C GLU A 81 16.13 -4.64 7.54
N ARG A 82 16.20 -5.52 6.53
CA ARG A 82 15.72 -6.91 6.60
C ARG A 82 14.26 -7.02 7.02
N LEU A 83 13.42 -6.23 6.37
CA LEU A 83 12.00 -6.13 6.65
C LEU A 83 11.15 -6.22 5.38
N VAL A 84 10.00 -6.85 5.50
CA VAL A 84 8.88 -6.63 4.57
C VAL A 84 7.98 -5.57 5.21
N VAL A 85 7.66 -4.54 4.44
CA VAL A 85 6.77 -3.45 4.88
C VAL A 85 5.52 -3.47 4.03
N ASP A 86 4.38 -3.51 4.69
CA ASP A 86 3.06 -3.52 4.06
C ASP A 86 2.31 -2.24 4.47
N LEU A 87 1.84 -1.49 3.50
CA LEU A 87 1.18 -0.21 3.72
C LEU A 87 -0.33 -0.40 3.84
N LYS A 88 -0.89 0.05 4.94
CA LYS A 88 -2.33 0.02 5.18
C LYS A 88 -2.88 1.42 5.37
N THR A 89 -3.98 1.70 4.71
CA THR A 89 -4.76 2.92 4.95
C THR A 89 -5.94 2.63 5.86
N THR A 90 -6.31 3.60 6.66
CA THR A 90 -7.49 3.51 7.53
C THR A 90 -8.18 4.88 7.62
N ASN A 91 -9.49 4.86 7.78
CA ASN A 91 -10.27 6.07 8.04
C ASN A 91 -10.16 6.54 9.50
N ASP A 92 -9.74 5.65 10.39
CA ASP A 92 -9.64 5.93 11.83
C ASP A 92 -8.48 5.12 12.42
N ILE A 93 -7.38 5.83 12.70
CA ILE A 93 -6.17 5.20 13.25
C ILE A 93 -6.40 4.58 14.63
N GLN A 94 -7.31 5.13 15.42
CA GLN A 94 -7.61 4.59 16.76
C GLN A 94 -8.31 3.23 16.68
N LYS A 95 -8.98 2.94 15.58
CA LYS A 95 -9.63 1.65 15.31
C LYS A 95 -8.76 0.70 14.49
N PHE A 96 -7.53 1.07 14.18
CA PHE A 96 -6.64 0.26 13.34
C PHE A 96 -6.40 -1.15 13.93
N SER A 97 -6.21 -1.27 15.24
CA SER A 97 -6.03 -2.57 15.90
C SER A 97 -7.21 -3.53 15.66
N LYS A 98 -8.45 -3.00 15.69
CA LYS A 98 -9.64 -3.78 15.34
C LYS A 98 -9.66 -4.18 13.87
N SER A 99 -9.27 -3.27 12.99
CA SER A 99 -9.15 -3.56 11.55
C SER A 99 -8.09 -4.62 11.28
N ALA A 100 -6.94 -4.52 11.93
CA ALA A 100 -5.85 -5.48 11.82
C ALA A 100 -6.30 -6.90 12.20
N TRP A 101 -7.06 -7.03 13.28
CA TRP A 101 -7.66 -8.28 13.68
C TRP A 101 -8.72 -8.79 12.69
N THR A 102 -9.64 -7.90 12.28
CA THR A 102 -10.74 -8.26 11.36
C THR A 102 -10.23 -8.74 10.00
N TYR A 103 -9.16 -8.13 9.49
CA TYR A 103 -8.56 -8.46 8.19
C TYR A 103 -7.38 -9.42 8.27
N ASN A 104 -7.10 -9.99 9.46
CA ASN A 104 -6.03 -10.96 9.67
C ASN A 104 -4.65 -10.47 9.19
N TYR A 105 -4.26 -9.25 9.52
CA TYR A 105 -2.95 -8.69 9.11
C TYR A 105 -1.78 -9.44 9.76
N ASP A 106 -1.96 -10.02 10.95
CA ASP A 106 -1.01 -10.91 11.61
C ASP A 106 -0.74 -12.17 10.77
N SER A 107 -1.80 -12.79 10.24
CA SER A 107 -1.67 -13.96 9.35
C SER A 107 -0.98 -13.59 8.03
N GLN A 108 -1.28 -12.43 7.47
CA GLN A 108 -0.56 -11.91 6.29
C GLN A 108 0.92 -11.73 6.60
N ALA A 109 1.26 -11.11 7.74
CA ALA A 109 2.65 -10.89 8.15
C ALA A 109 3.40 -12.22 8.32
N TYR A 110 2.77 -13.22 8.94
CA TYR A 110 3.35 -14.55 9.10
C TYR A 110 3.64 -15.22 7.74
N ILE A 111 2.68 -15.20 6.82
CA ILE A 111 2.85 -15.78 5.48
C ILE A 111 3.95 -15.03 4.70
N TYR A 112 4.02 -13.72 4.78
CA TYR A 112 5.06 -12.94 4.11
C TYR A 112 6.45 -13.22 4.69
N ASN A 113 6.57 -13.40 6.01
CA ASN A 113 7.81 -13.84 6.63
C ASN A 113 8.29 -15.18 6.02
N LEU A 114 7.39 -16.13 5.82
CA LEU A 114 7.73 -17.41 5.21
C LEU A 114 8.05 -17.28 3.70
N LEU A 115 7.29 -16.48 2.97
CA LEU A 115 7.48 -16.28 1.53
C LEU A 115 8.82 -15.62 1.20
N PHE A 116 9.17 -14.58 1.92
CA PHE A 116 10.34 -13.75 1.64
C PHE A 116 11.57 -14.11 2.49
N GLY A 117 11.39 -14.92 3.54
CA GLY A 117 12.47 -15.35 4.43
C GLY A 117 13.06 -14.21 5.29
N ILE A 118 12.32 -13.14 5.47
CA ILE A 118 12.69 -11.97 6.28
C ILE A 118 11.49 -11.52 7.12
N ASN A 119 11.75 -10.77 8.19
CA ASN A 119 10.71 -10.27 9.09
C ASN A 119 9.70 -9.36 8.35
N THR A 120 8.48 -9.37 8.81
CA THR A 120 7.40 -8.54 8.26
C THR A 120 6.87 -7.61 9.33
#